data_4f28af3e15f095b0c962803df034c861
#
_entry.id   4f28af3e15f095b0c962803df034c861
#
_cell.length_a   1.000
_cell.length_b   1.000
_cell.length_c   1.000
_cell.angle_alpha   90.00
_cell.angle_beta   90.00
_cell.angle_gamma   90.00
#
_symmetry.space_group_name_H-M   'P 1'
#
loop_
_entity.id
_entity.type
_entity.pdbx_description
1 polymer ?
#
loop_
_entity_poly.entity_id
_entity_poly.type
_entity_poly.pdbx_seq_one_letter_code
_entity_poly.pdbx_strand_id
1 'polypeptide(L)'
;MSNQLFTTESGDKAAIGLSLTCALHCLMVPLLLALFPSGVLSSLGDERIHLGLLFLIIPISVFSLTFGCRVHRNLTLVAVGVTGICILIFSALLAHDMGGESLETAGTLLGSGIVALSHALNFKFSRSACIC
;
A
#
# COMPACT_ATOMS: atom_id res chain seq x y z
N MET A 1 -21.29 -5.47 16.32
CA MET A 1 -20.75 -4.18 15.85
C MET A 1 -19.32 -3.92 16.37
N SER A 2 -19.01 -4.13 17.63
CA SER A 2 -17.65 -3.90 18.18
C SER A 2 -16.55 -4.72 17.50
N ASN A 3 -16.78 -5.99 17.19
CA ASN A 3 -15.77 -6.84 16.52
C ASN A 3 -15.45 -6.41 15.08
N GLN A 4 -16.41 -5.84 14.36
CA GLN A 4 -16.18 -5.39 12.98
C GLN A 4 -15.35 -4.11 12.93
N LEU A 5 -15.53 -3.23 13.90
CA LEU A 5 -14.70 -2.02 14.03
C LEU A 5 -13.27 -2.34 14.37
N PHE A 6 -13.06 -3.26 15.32
CA PHE A 6 -11.72 -3.69 15.71
C PHE A 6 -10.96 -4.30 14.51
N THR A 7 -11.63 -5.12 13.69
CA THR A 7 -11.05 -5.72 12.49
C THR A 7 -10.74 -4.68 11.41
N THR A 8 -11.61 -3.70 11.19
CA THR A 8 -11.38 -2.61 10.22
C THR A 8 -10.23 -1.72 10.68
N GLU A 9 -10.22 -1.32 11.95
CA GLU A 9 -9.16 -0.49 12.52
C GLU A 9 -7.78 -1.16 12.43
N SER A 10 -7.71 -2.44 12.76
CA SER A 10 -6.46 -3.21 12.67
C SER A 10 -6.02 -3.41 11.23
N GLY A 11 -6.96 -3.67 10.31
CA GLY A 11 -6.70 -3.80 8.88
C GLY A 11 -6.19 -2.51 8.25
N ASP A 12 -6.79 -1.36 8.59
CA ASP A 12 -6.33 -0.06 8.09
C ASP A 12 -4.92 0.28 8.59
N LYS A 13 -4.64 0.04 9.87
CA LYS A 13 -3.28 0.23 10.43
C LYS A 13 -2.25 -0.66 9.75
N ALA A 14 -2.59 -1.92 9.51
CA ALA A 14 -1.72 -2.87 8.81
C ALA A 14 -1.47 -2.43 7.35
N ALA A 15 -2.52 -2.02 6.63
CA ALA A 15 -2.41 -1.54 5.25
C ALA A 15 -1.55 -0.27 5.15
N ILE A 16 -1.73 0.69 6.06
CA ILE A 16 -0.90 1.90 6.14
C ILE A 16 0.56 1.52 6.40
N GLY A 17 0.81 0.66 7.39
CA GLY A 17 2.16 0.22 7.74
C GLY A 17 2.86 -0.48 6.56
N LEU A 18 2.18 -1.40 5.89
CA LEU A 18 2.70 -2.10 4.71
C LEU A 18 2.96 -1.14 3.54
N SER A 19 2.04 -0.20 3.28
CA SER A 19 2.20 0.79 2.21
C SER A 19 3.41 1.71 2.47
N LEU A 20 3.60 2.16 3.71
CA LEU A 20 4.77 2.94 4.09
C LEU A 20 6.06 2.12 4.00
N THR A 21 6.04 0.85 4.40
CA THR A 21 7.18 -0.05 4.26
C THR A 21 7.55 -0.24 2.79
N CYS A 22 6.57 -0.43 1.91
CA CYS A 22 6.78 -0.53 0.48
C CYS A 22 7.42 0.75 -0.10
N ALA A 23 6.91 1.92 0.26
CA ALA A 23 7.47 3.21 -0.17
C ALA A 23 8.90 3.42 0.32
N LEU A 24 9.16 3.11 1.60
CA LEU A 24 10.51 3.20 2.17
C LEU A 24 11.49 2.22 1.52
N HIS A 25 11.05 1.00 1.25
CA HIS A 25 11.86 -0.01 0.56
C HIS A 25 12.27 0.49 -0.82
N CYS A 26 11.33 0.93 -1.65
CA CYS A 26 11.62 1.42 -2.99
C CYS A 26 12.48 2.68 -3.02
N LEU A 27 12.44 3.53 -1.99
CA LEU A 27 13.27 4.72 -1.91
C LEU A 27 14.66 4.43 -1.34
N MET A 28 14.74 3.59 -0.31
CA MET A 28 15.99 3.34 0.41
C MET A 28 16.91 2.35 -0.30
N VAL A 29 16.37 1.33 -0.96
CA VAL A 29 17.19 0.29 -1.60
C VAL A 29 18.10 0.85 -2.70
N PRO A 30 17.63 1.65 -3.68
CA PRO A 30 18.51 2.24 -4.67
C PRO A 30 19.59 3.12 -4.05
N LEU A 31 19.21 3.90 -3.04
CA LEU A 31 20.14 4.79 -2.33
C LEU A 31 21.22 4.00 -1.59
N LEU A 32 20.85 2.94 -0.90
CA LEU A 32 21.79 2.07 -0.17
C LEU A 32 22.72 1.33 -1.11
N LEU A 33 22.22 0.85 -2.25
CA LEU A 33 23.04 0.17 -3.26
C LEU A 33 24.05 1.13 -3.91
N ALA A 34 23.66 2.39 -4.12
CA ALA A 34 24.56 3.42 -4.64
C ALA A 34 25.70 3.77 -3.65
N LEU A 35 25.39 3.78 -2.34
CA LEU A 35 26.36 4.11 -1.29
C LEU A 35 27.22 2.91 -0.87
N PHE A 36 26.65 1.72 -0.88
CA PHE A 36 27.27 0.48 -0.40
C PHE A 36 27.03 -0.68 -1.39
N PRO A 37 27.77 -0.75 -2.50
CA PRO A 37 27.59 -1.79 -3.52
C PRO A 37 28.11 -3.16 -3.03
N SER A 38 27.52 -3.71 -1.98
CA SER A 38 27.87 -5.02 -1.42
C SER A 38 26.84 -6.08 -1.84
N GLY A 39 27.29 -7.32 -2.10
CA GLY A 39 26.43 -8.41 -2.54
C GLY A 39 25.32 -8.79 -1.55
N VAL A 40 25.44 -8.42 -0.27
CA VAL A 40 24.40 -8.63 0.75
C VAL A 40 23.23 -7.66 0.54
N LEU A 41 23.50 -6.42 0.15
CA LEU A 41 22.48 -5.41 -0.13
C LEU A 41 21.73 -5.64 -1.45
N SER A 42 22.35 -6.33 -2.42
CA SER A 42 21.68 -6.68 -3.67
C SER A 42 20.47 -7.61 -3.44
N SER A 43 20.50 -8.42 -2.38
CA SER A 43 19.35 -9.25 -2.01
C SER A 43 18.13 -8.46 -1.55
N LEU A 44 18.32 -7.24 -1.05
CA LEU A 44 17.22 -6.35 -0.66
C LEU A 44 16.55 -5.69 -1.88
N GLY A 45 17.27 -5.59 -3.02
CA GLY A 45 16.73 -5.12 -4.29
C GLY A 45 16.03 -6.22 -5.10
N ASP A 46 15.86 -7.41 -4.53
CA ASP A 46 15.16 -8.51 -5.21
C ASP A 46 13.67 -8.14 -5.39
N GLU A 47 13.23 -8.16 -6.64
CA GLU A 47 11.84 -7.94 -7.07
C GLU A 47 10.84 -8.81 -6.31
N ARG A 48 11.26 -9.97 -5.82
CA ARG A 48 10.44 -10.88 -5.00
C ARG A 48 9.96 -10.26 -3.70
N ILE A 49 10.75 -9.38 -3.08
CA ILE A 49 10.36 -8.67 -1.85
C ILE A 49 9.22 -7.72 -2.15
N HIS A 50 9.31 -6.98 -3.25
CA HIS A 50 8.26 -6.07 -3.71
C HIS A 50 6.96 -6.83 -4.02
N LEU A 51 7.03 -7.91 -4.76
CA LEU A 51 5.88 -8.78 -5.03
C LEU A 51 5.28 -9.38 -3.76
N GLY A 52 6.13 -9.76 -2.79
CA GLY A 52 5.69 -10.26 -1.49
C GLY A 52 4.91 -9.22 -0.68
N LEU A 53 5.39 -7.97 -0.65
CA LEU A 53 4.67 -6.86 -0.01
C LEU A 53 3.32 -6.60 -0.70
N LEU A 54 3.29 -6.61 -2.02
CA LEU A 54 2.07 -6.45 -2.80
C LEU A 54 1.05 -7.55 -2.51
N PHE A 55 1.51 -8.80 -2.42
CA PHE A 55 0.68 -9.96 -2.10
C PHE A 55 0.01 -9.82 -0.72
N LEU A 56 0.64 -9.15 0.23
CA LEU A 56 0.06 -8.85 1.54
C LEU A 56 -0.85 -7.61 1.51
N ILE A 57 -0.45 -6.55 0.81
CA ILE A 57 -1.20 -5.29 0.74
C ILE A 57 -2.57 -5.50 0.11
N ILE A 58 -2.66 -6.25 -1.00
CA ILE A 58 -3.91 -6.42 -1.75
C ILE A 58 -5.03 -7.03 -0.90
N PRO A 59 -4.88 -8.21 -0.29
CA PRO A 59 -5.97 -8.82 0.48
C PRO A 59 -6.33 -7.99 1.72
N ILE A 60 -5.34 -7.43 2.43
CA ILE A 60 -5.60 -6.60 3.60
C ILE A 60 -6.39 -5.36 3.20
N SER A 61 -6.03 -4.70 2.09
CA SER A 61 -6.72 -3.52 1.59
C SER A 61 -8.15 -3.83 1.14
N VAL A 62 -8.34 -4.92 0.40
CA VAL A 62 -9.69 -5.35 -0.05
C VAL A 62 -10.59 -5.60 1.15
N PHE A 63 -10.12 -6.35 2.15
CA PHE A 63 -10.88 -6.62 3.36
C PHE A 63 -11.21 -5.34 4.12
N SER A 64 -10.20 -4.53 4.45
CA SER A 64 -10.38 -3.35 5.28
C SER A 64 -11.28 -2.30 4.63
N LEU A 65 -11.07 -2.00 3.35
CA LEU A 65 -11.91 -1.04 2.61
C LEU A 65 -13.35 -1.53 2.43
N THR A 66 -13.55 -2.83 2.20
CA THR A 66 -14.89 -3.41 2.07
C THR A 66 -15.66 -3.31 3.39
N PHE A 67 -15.03 -3.67 4.51
CA PHE A 67 -15.66 -3.57 5.82
C PHE A 67 -15.90 -2.11 6.23
N GLY A 68 -14.93 -1.22 6.00
CA GLY A 68 -15.09 0.21 6.24
C GLY A 68 -16.23 0.81 5.41
N CYS A 69 -16.33 0.44 4.13
CA CYS A 69 -17.41 0.89 3.25
C CYS A 69 -18.81 0.49 3.76
N ARG A 70 -18.94 -0.66 4.40
CA ARG A 70 -20.21 -1.07 5.03
C ARG A 70 -20.61 -0.17 6.21
N VAL A 71 -19.63 0.43 6.87
CA VAL A 71 -19.85 1.33 8.02
C VAL A 71 -20.20 2.75 7.56
N HIS A 72 -19.37 3.36 6.71
CA HIS A 72 -19.53 4.77 6.31
C HIS A 72 -20.18 4.96 4.93
N ARG A 73 -20.43 3.91 4.16
CA ARG A 73 -21.08 3.91 2.83
C ARG A 73 -20.45 4.85 1.79
N ASN A 74 -19.17 5.17 1.93
CA ASN A 74 -18.47 6.06 1.01
C ASN A 74 -17.69 5.26 -0.03
N LEU A 75 -18.29 5.08 -1.22
CA LEU A 75 -17.69 4.35 -2.33
C LEU A 75 -16.48 5.08 -2.94
N THR A 76 -16.39 6.39 -2.77
CA THR A 76 -15.24 7.17 -3.27
C THR A 76 -13.93 6.72 -2.63
N LEU A 77 -13.94 6.43 -1.33
CA LEU A 77 -12.75 5.93 -0.63
C LEU A 77 -12.30 4.57 -1.15
N VAL A 78 -13.27 3.69 -1.45
CA VAL A 78 -12.97 2.38 -2.06
C VAL A 78 -12.35 2.58 -3.45
N ALA A 79 -12.94 3.47 -4.26
CA ALA A 79 -12.43 3.76 -5.61
C ALA A 79 -11.00 4.32 -5.56
N VAL A 80 -10.70 5.24 -4.63
CA VAL A 80 -9.35 5.77 -4.43
C VAL A 80 -8.38 4.65 -4.04
N GLY A 81 -8.75 3.78 -3.09
CA GLY A 81 -7.91 2.66 -2.69
C GLY A 81 -7.65 1.66 -3.82
N VAL A 82 -8.68 1.33 -4.59
CA VAL A 82 -8.55 0.46 -5.78
C VAL A 82 -7.62 1.10 -6.83
N THR A 83 -7.74 2.40 -7.07
CA THR A 83 -6.83 3.12 -7.99
C THR A 83 -5.37 3.00 -7.52
N GLY A 84 -5.10 3.21 -6.22
CA GLY A 84 -3.77 3.04 -5.66
C GLY A 84 -3.22 1.61 -5.84
N ILE A 85 -4.06 0.59 -5.60
CA ILE A 85 -3.69 -0.82 -5.81
C ILE A 85 -3.39 -1.10 -7.29
N CYS A 86 -4.20 -0.58 -8.22
CA CYS A 86 -3.94 -0.74 -9.66
C CYS A 86 -2.61 -0.10 -10.08
N ILE A 87 -2.28 1.06 -9.55
CA ILE A 87 -0.98 1.72 -9.80
C ILE A 87 0.16 0.86 -9.25
N LEU A 88 0.04 0.30 -8.04
CA LEU A 88 1.05 -0.60 -7.47
C LEU A 88 1.27 -1.85 -8.32
N ILE A 89 0.19 -2.49 -8.77
CA ILE A 89 0.26 -3.68 -9.63
C ILE A 89 0.92 -3.32 -10.96
N PHE A 90 0.53 -2.19 -11.58
CA PHE A 90 1.13 -1.72 -12.81
C PHE A 90 2.64 -1.47 -12.63
N SER A 91 3.04 -0.81 -11.56
CA SER A 91 4.45 -0.53 -11.26
C SER A 91 5.26 -1.81 -11.11
N ALA A 92 4.73 -2.79 -10.38
CA ALA A 92 5.43 -4.03 -10.11
C ALA A 92 5.54 -4.97 -11.34
N LEU A 93 4.60 -4.91 -12.27
CA LEU A 93 4.56 -5.86 -13.39
C LEU A 93 5.02 -5.27 -14.72
N LEU A 94 4.86 -3.98 -14.95
CA LEU A 94 5.03 -3.37 -16.27
C LEU A 94 5.94 -2.15 -16.30
N ALA A 95 6.08 -1.43 -15.18
CA ALA A 95 6.78 -0.16 -15.19
C ALA A 95 8.29 -0.33 -15.46
N HIS A 96 8.88 -1.42 -14.96
CA HIS A 96 10.30 -1.72 -15.19
C HIS A 96 10.61 -1.87 -16.69
N ASP A 97 9.81 -2.64 -17.41
CA ASP A 97 10.00 -2.89 -18.85
C ASP A 97 9.73 -1.65 -19.70
N MET A 98 8.83 -0.75 -19.27
CA MET A 98 8.43 0.42 -20.02
C MET A 98 9.30 1.65 -19.79
N GLY A 99 9.78 1.87 -18.58
CA GLY A 99 10.49 3.08 -18.19
C GLY A 99 11.64 2.87 -17.21
N GLY A 100 12.01 1.61 -16.98
CA GLY A 100 13.09 1.22 -16.07
C GLY A 100 12.78 1.51 -14.60
N GLU A 101 13.82 1.43 -13.77
CA GLU A 101 13.75 1.58 -12.31
C GLU A 101 13.10 2.90 -11.85
N SER A 102 13.28 3.98 -12.62
CA SER A 102 12.72 5.29 -12.27
C SER A 102 11.19 5.32 -12.34
N LEU A 103 10.60 4.70 -13.37
CA LEU A 103 9.14 4.63 -13.53
C LEU A 103 8.54 3.68 -12.49
N GLU A 104 9.19 2.56 -12.22
CA GLU A 104 8.80 1.60 -11.19
C GLU A 104 8.78 2.26 -9.79
N THR A 105 9.87 2.95 -9.43
CA THR A 105 9.97 3.66 -8.14
C THR A 105 8.91 4.76 -8.01
N ALA A 106 8.75 5.60 -9.03
CA ALA A 106 7.76 6.68 -9.01
C ALA A 106 6.33 6.14 -8.90
N GLY A 107 6.00 5.11 -9.66
CA GLY A 107 4.68 4.47 -9.60
C GLY A 107 4.41 3.80 -8.25
N THR A 108 5.41 3.14 -7.68
CA THR A 108 5.27 2.52 -6.35
C THR A 108 5.10 3.57 -5.25
N LEU A 109 5.84 4.67 -5.27
CA LEU A 109 5.67 5.76 -4.31
C LEU A 109 4.28 6.40 -4.42
N LEU A 110 3.82 6.65 -5.65
CA LEU A 110 2.48 7.20 -5.89
C LEU A 110 1.39 6.25 -5.43
N GLY A 111 1.45 4.99 -5.86
CA GLY A 111 0.45 3.98 -5.53
C GLY A 111 0.37 3.70 -4.02
N SER A 112 1.52 3.53 -3.35
CA SER A 112 1.57 3.30 -1.91
C SER A 112 1.07 4.52 -1.12
N GLY A 113 1.38 5.72 -1.57
CA GLY A 113 0.85 6.96 -0.97
C GLY A 113 -0.67 7.05 -1.06
N ILE A 114 -1.25 6.72 -2.23
CA ILE A 114 -2.70 6.71 -2.43
C ILE A 114 -3.37 5.63 -1.55
N VAL A 115 -2.80 4.43 -1.49
CA VAL A 115 -3.32 3.34 -0.63
C VAL A 115 -3.27 3.75 0.84
N ALA A 116 -2.14 4.28 1.33
CA ALA A 116 -2.00 4.74 2.71
C ALA A 116 -3.02 5.85 3.05
N LEU A 117 -3.20 6.82 2.16
CA LEU A 117 -4.18 7.89 2.33
C LEU A 117 -5.61 7.35 2.37
N SER A 118 -5.96 6.44 1.45
CA SER A 118 -7.28 5.80 1.42
C SER A 118 -7.59 5.10 2.74
N HIS A 119 -6.65 4.33 3.28
CA HIS A 119 -6.80 3.65 4.57
C HIS A 119 -6.85 4.60 5.76
N ALA A 120 -6.06 5.67 5.76
CA ALA A 120 -6.11 6.70 6.80
C ALA A 120 -7.48 7.38 6.84
N LEU A 121 -8.05 7.70 5.68
CA LEU A 121 -9.40 8.26 5.58
C LEU A 121 -10.47 7.22 5.96
N ASN A 122 -10.34 5.96 5.49
CA ASN A 122 -11.23 4.87 5.86
C ASN A 122 -11.29 4.67 7.38
N PHE A 123 -10.15 4.65 8.03
CA PHE A 123 -10.02 4.59 9.49
C PHE A 123 -10.74 5.76 10.19
N LYS A 124 -10.49 7.00 9.73
CA LYS A 124 -11.11 8.20 10.29
C LYS A 124 -12.63 8.19 10.15
N PHE A 125 -13.14 7.88 8.96
CA PHE A 125 -14.58 7.86 8.69
C PHE A 125 -15.30 6.72 9.41
N SER A 126 -14.69 5.54 9.49
CA SER A 126 -15.24 4.41 10.24
C SER A 126 -15.40 4.72 11.73
N ARG A 127 -14.43 5.41 12.34
CA ARG A 127 -14.52 5.85 13.72
C ARG A 127 -15.59 6.94 13.93
N SER A 128 -15.66 7.91 13.03
CA SER A 128 -16.65 9.00 13.13
C SER A 128 -18.10 8.49 12.99
N ALA A 129 -18.32 7.49 12.15
CA ALA A 129 -19.65 6.90 11.95
C ALA A 129 -20.15 6.11 13.18
N CYS A 130 -19.28 5.73 14.10
CA CYS A 130 -19.64 4.98 15.32
C CYS A 130 -19.85 5.85 16.55
N ILE A 131 -19.60 7.16 16.48
CA ILE A 131 -19.80 8.10 17.60
C ILE A 131 -21.25 8.64 17.58
N CYS A 132 -21.98 8.41 16.50
CA CYS A 132 -23.41 8.73 16.39
C CYS A 132 -24.29 7.53 16.68
#